data_d642b3da69d9d624613e68a9dd2eb566
#
_entry.id   d642b3da69d9d624613e68a9dd2eb566
#
_cell.length_a   1.000
_cell.length_b   1.000
_cell.length_c   1.000
_cell.angle_alpha   90.00
_cell.angle_beta   90.00
_cell.angle_gamma   90.00
#
_symmetry.space_group_name_H-M   'P 1'
#
loop_
_entity.id
_entity.type
_entity.pdbx_description
1 polymer ?
#
loop_
_entity_poly.entity_id
_entity_poly.type
_entity_poly.pdbx_seq_one_letter_code
_entity_poly.pdbx_strand_id
1 'polypeptide(L)'
;MKIIKKLMQIALAVCFFGLLATSAVLADDADSEGWKFVQENGRTYYKKGEIKEKAWRVIDGKTYYFDYVSGEMVVGWQYIPFPSKGSTIGPYPNGLRLESMPMPQWYYFGQDGVLQEFVGKQVLEAKTATNTNKHHGEQYDSPAEKRVYYFEDQRSYHTLKTGWVHDEGHWYYLQKDSGFDARIDSLMVGELVRGWANDNSTWYYLDTTSAAMQTGWKQLGNKWYYLRSSGAMATGWYQEGSTWYYLDQSNGDMKIGWQYLGNKWYYLRSSGAMATGWFQVGSKWYYAYSSGALAVNTTVDGYSVNYNGEWV
;
A
#
# COMPACT_ATOMS: atom_id res chain seq x y z
N MET A 1 -41.90 29.77 -13.28
CA MET A 1 -41.33 30.36 -12.05
C MET A 1 -41.57 29.43 -10.86
N LYS A 2 -41.14 28.16 -10.91
CA LYS A 2 -41.29 27.16 -9.83
C LYS A 2 -40.17 26.06 -9.84
N ILE A 3 -39.04 26.29 -10.49
CA ILE A 3 -37.91 25.30 -10.60
C ILE A 3 -36.59 25.78 -9.98
N ILE A 4 -36.52 26.95 -9.39
CA ILE A 4 -35.28 27.55 -8.84
C ILE A 4 -35.21 27.51 -7.30
N LYS A 5 -36.05 26.75 -6.63
CA LYS A 5 -36.03 26.63 -5.16
C LYS A 5 -35.58 25.30 -4.58
N LYS A 6 -34.96 24.40 -5.36
CA LYS A 6 -34.53 23.07 -4.86
C LYS A 6 -33.01 22.78 -5.00
N LEU A 7 -32.20 23.79 -5.35
CA LEU A 7 -30.76 23.67 -5.52
C LEU A 7 -29.90 24.53 -4.53
N MET A 8 -30.49 24.92 -3.40
CA MET A 8 -29.82 25.80 -2.46
C MET A 8 -29.89 25.31 -1.00
N GLN A 9 -29.80 23.99 -0.79
CA GLN A 9 -29.71 23.39 0.56
C GLN A 9 -28.67 22.30 0.72
N ILE A 10 -27.64 22.23 -0.16
CA ILE A 10 -26.47 21.34 0.00
C ILE A 10 -25.19 22.18 -0.09
N ALA A 11 -25.13 23.29 0.61
CA ALA A 11 -23.90 24.04 0.78
C ALA A 11 -24.07 24.92 2.03
N LEU A 12 -23.81 24.39 3.19
CA LEU A 12 -23.24 25.04 4.37
C LEU A 12 -23.34 24.09 5.58
N ALA A 13 -22.43 23.17 5.69
CA ALA A 13 -22.08 22.56 6.95
C ALA A 13 -20.54 22.44 7.03
N VAL A 14 -19.85 23.54 6.71
CA VAL A 14 -18.51 23.77 7.22
C VAL A 14 -18.74 24.44 8.57
N CYS A 15 -18.99 23.64 9.58
CA CYS A 15 -19.03 24.11 10.95
C CYS A 15 -17.60 24.23 11.46
N PHE A 16 -17.23 25.46 11.73
CA PHE A 16 -16.34 25.86 12.78
C PHE A 16 -16.40 24.88 13.97
N PHE A 17 -15.40 24.03 14.12
CA PHE A 17 -15.07 23.42 15.41
C PHE A 17 -13.95 24.26 16.05
N GLY A 18 -14.38 25.41 16.57
CA GLY A 18 -13.67 26.07 17.66
C GLY A 18 -13.69 25.14 18.87
N LEU A 19 -12.56 25.04 19.56
CA LEU A 19 -12.38 24.39 20.86
C LEU A 19 -13.57 24.66 21.81
N LEU A 20 -14.47 23.69 21.90
CA LEU A 20 -15.22 23.42 23.10
C LEU A 20 -14.99 21.93 23.35
N ALA A 21 -14.14 21.61 24.29
CA ALA A 21 -14.10 20.31 24.92
C ALA A 21 -15.49 20.08 25.56
N THR A 22 -16.43 19.64 24.78
CA THR A 22 -17.61 18.98 25.30
C THR A 22 -17.12 17.64 25.80
N SER A 23 -16.83 17.55 27.08
CA SER A 23 -16.84 16.27 27.79
C SER A 23 -18.12 15.55 27.34
N ALA A 24 -17.98 14.54 26.48
CA ALA A 24 -19.06 13.59 26.27
C ALA A 24 -19.33 13.03 27.67
N VAL A 25 -20.47 13.39 28.25
CA VAL A 25 -20.99 12.78 29.46
C VAL A 25 -21.30 11.35 29.08
N LEU A 26 -20.34 10.46 29.26
CA LEU A 26 -20.60 9.03 29.22
C LEU A 26 -21.62 8.77 30.31
N ALA A 27 -22.71 8.10 29.96
CA ALA A 27 -23.77 7.79 30.90
C ALA A 27 -23.19 7.20 32.17
N ASP A 28 -23.47 7.85 33.29
CA ASP A 28 -22.92 7.48 34.61
C ASP A 28 -23.68 6.28 35.23
N ASP A 29 -24.57 5.65 34.48
CA ASP A 29 -25.34 4.50 34.93
C ASP A 29 -24.50 3.23 34.79
N ALA A 30 -24.37 2.50 35.89
CA ALA A 30 -23.75 1.21 35.94
C ALA A 30 -24.61 0.18 35.19
N ASP A 31 -23.97 -0.76 34.49
CA ASP A 31 -24.67 -1.91 33.90
C ASP A 31 -25.29 -2.80 34.97
N SER A 32 -26.06 -3.83 34.61
CA SER A 32 -26.71 -4.76 35.52
C SER A 32 -25.73 -5.51 36.45
N GLU A 33 -24.45 -5.53 36.08
CA GLU A 33 -23.36 -6.13 36.88
C GLU A 33 -22.62 -5.13 37.76
N GLY A 34 -22.93 -3.82 37.67
CA GLY A 34 -22.30 -2.74 38.40
C GLY A 34 -21.01 -2.18 37.77
N TRP A 35 -20.79 -2.45 36.48
CA TRP A 35 -19.74 -1.82 35.71
C TRP A 35 -20.21 -0.49 35.13
N LYS A 36 -19.33 0.51 35.10
CA LYS A 36 -19.61 1.82 34.52
C LYS A 36 -18.38 2.47 33.94
N PHE A 37 -18.58 3.41 33.01
CA PHE A 37 -17.52 4.30 32.52
C PHE A 37 -17.16 5.33 33.59
N VAL A 38 -15.86 5.52 33.83
CA VAL A 38 -15.33 6.46 34.82
C VAL A 38 -14.19 7.25 34.20
N GLN A 39 -14.20 8.55 34.38
CA GLN A 39 -13.07 9.41 33.99
C GLN A 39 -12.18 9.70 35.21
N GLU A 40 -10.89 9.42 35.09
CA GLU A 40 -9.86 9.67 36.10
C GLU A 40 -8.66 10.34 35.39
N ASN A 41 -8.29 11.55 35.84
CA ASN A 41 -7.15 12.30 35.31
C ASN A 41 -7.14 12.45 33.77
N GLY A 42 -8.31 12.72 33.18
CA GLY A 42 -8.47 12.87 31.75
C GLY A 42 -8.47 11.57 30.92
N ARG A 43 -8.47 10.42 31.59
CA ARG A 43 -8.51 9.08 30.99
C ARG A 43 -9.84 8.40 31.31
N THR A 44 -10.35 7.62 30.39
CA THR A 44 -11.60 6.89 30.54
C THR A 44 -11.33 5.41 30.82
N TYR A 45 -12.05 4.84 31.78
CA TYR A 45 -11.99 3.44 32.17
C TYR A 45 -13.41 2.85 32.23
N TYR A 46 -13.54 1.56 32.07
CA TYR A 46 -14.75 0.83 32.42
C TYR A 46 -14.47 0.01 33.65
N LYS A 47 -15.17 0.33 34.78
CA LYS A 47 -14.80 -0.15 36.13
C LYS A 47 -15.98 -0.70 36.89
N LYS A 48 -15.67 -1.67 37.77
CA LYS A 48 -16.53 -2.14 38.86
C LYS A 48 -15.76 -2.01 40.18
N GLY A 49 -16.07 -1.01 40.97
CA GLY A 49 -15.25 -0.64 42.11
C GLY A 49 -13.83 -0.27 41.68
N GLU A 50 -12.81 -0.94 42.21
CA GLU A 50 -11.41 -0.73 41.82
C GLU A 50 -10.95 -1.58 40.63
N ILE A 51 -11.79 -2.53 40.16
CA ILE A 51 -11.46 -3.41 39.05
C ILE A 51 -11.68 -2.66 37.75
N LYS A 52 -10.62 -2.59 36.93
CA LYS A 52 -10.66 -2.01 35.56
C LYS A 52 -10.81 -3.12 34.54
N GLU A 53 -11.65 -2.88 33.53
CA GLU A 53 -11.74 -3.74 32.38
C GLU A 53 -10.44 -3.65 31.54
N LYS A 54 -10.14 -4.70 30.81
CA LYS A 54 -8.95 -4.82 29.96
C LYS A 54 -9.27 -5.60 28.70
N ALA A 55 -8.54 -5.27 27.60
CA ALA A 55 -8.71 -5.88 26.31
C ALA A 55 -10.09 -5.60 25.67
N TRP A 56 -10.56 -6.48 24.79
CA TRP A 56 -11.81 -6.31 24.05
C TRP A 56 -13.04 -6.48 24.94
N ARG A 57 -14.01 -5.59 24.79
CA ARG A 57 -15.29 -5.67 25.50
C ARG A 57 -16.42 -5.16 24.60
N VAL A 58 -17.55 -5.85 24.62
CA VAL A 58 -18.82 -5.37 24.04
C VAL A 58 -19.66 -4.81 25.18
N ILE A 59 -20.08 -3.56 25.05
CA ILE A 59 -20.90 -2.84 26.02
C ILE A 59 -22.05 -2.21 25.22
N ASP A 60 -23.30 -2.54 25.54
CA ASP A 60 -24.51 -2.07 24.85
C ASP A 60 -24.44 -2.19 23.33
N GLY A 61 -23.95 -3.33 22.84
CA GLY A 61 -23.81 -3.63 21.44
C GLY A 61 -22.67 -2.91 20.72
N LYS A 62 -21.89 -2.09 21.40
CA LYS A 62 -20.71 -1.39 20.88
C LYS A 62 -19.42 -2.07 21.34
N THR A 63 -18.45 -2.15 20.45
CA THR A 63 -17.16 -2.80 20.74
C THR A 63 -16.10 -1.79 21.15
N TYR A 64 -15.44 -2.06 22.26
CA TYR A 64 -14.38 -1.25 22.86
C TYR A 64 -13.11 -2.09 23.05
N TYR A 65 -12.00 -1.40 23.21
CA TYR A 65 -10.76 -2.00 23.69
C TYR A 65 -10.20 -1.16 24.85
N PHE A 66 -9.79 -1.85 25.90
CA PHE A 66 -9.14 -1.23 27.06
C PHE A 66 -7.69 -1.71 27.10
N ASP A 67 -6.76 -0.77 27.24
CA ASP A 67 -5.34 -1.09 27.29
C ASP A 67 -5.04 -2.19 28.32
N TYR A 68 -4.30 -3.20 27.89
CA TYR A 68 -4.09 -4.40 28.72
C TYR A 68 -3.32 -4.13 30.01
N VAL A 69 -2.47 -3.09 30.03
CA VAL A 69 -1.65 -2.71 31.20
C VAL A 69 -2.42 -1.75 32.10
N SER A 70 -2.85 -0.63 31.57
CA SER A 70 -3.46 0.47 32.31
C SER A 70 -4.96 0.33 32.52
N GLY A 71 -5.68 -0.42 31.66
CA GLY A 71 -7.13 -0.48 31.60
C GLY A 71 -7.77 0.77 31.00
N GLU A 72 -7.00 1.68 30.40
CA GLU A 72 -7.49 2.89 29.78
C GLU A 72 -8.24 2.57 28.48
N MET A 73 -9.39 3.19 28.25
CA MET A 73 -10.14 3.11 26.99
C MET A 73 -9.33 3.71 25.86
N VAL A 74 -9.11 2.97 24.78
CA VAL A 74 -8.33 3.44 23.64
C VAL A 74 -9.20 4.24 22.66
N VAL A 75 -8.55 5.15 21.91
CA VAL A 75 -9.13 5.94 20.81
C VAL A 75 -8.14 6.03 19.67
N GLY A 76 -8.62 6.38 18.47
CA GLY A 76 -7.78 6.53 17.28
C GLY A 76 -7.20 5.21 16.77
N TRP A 77 -6.02 5.27 16.17
CA TRP A 77 -5.34 4.11 15.61
C TRP A 77 -4.72 3.21 16.69
N GLN A 78 -5.05 1.91 16.63
CA GLN A 78 -4.55 0.91 17.58
C GLN A 78 -4.02 -0.32 16.88
N TYR A 79 -2.81 -0.75 17.23
CA TYR A 79 -2.21 -2.00 16.79
C TYR A 79 -2.32 -3.02 17.92
N ILE A 80 -3.35 -3.84 17.88
CA ILE A 80 -3.77 -4.69 19.01
C ILE A 80 -4.11 -6.09 18.54
N PRO A 81 -4.07 -7.09 19.45
CA PRO A 81 -4.39 -8.46 19.12
C PRO A 81 -5.80 -8.61 18.55
N PHE A 82 -5.92 -9.48 17.58
CA PHE A 82 -7.19 -9.85 16.96
C PHE A 82 -8.15 -10.47 17.99
N PRO A 83 -9.46 -10.15 18.00
CA PRO A 83 -10.43 -10.82 18.86
C PRO A 83 -10.49 -12.31 18.57
N SER A 84 -10.40 -13.18 19.56
CA SER A 84 -10.49 -14.62 19.34
C SER A 84 -11.89 -15.02 18.90
N LYS A 85 -11.98 -15.92 17.93
CA LYS A 85 -13.24 -16.43 17.40
C LYS A 85 -14.02 -17.17 18.52
N GLY A 86 -15.21 -16.66 18.84
CA GLY A 86 -16.11 -17.29 19.83
C GLY A 86 -15.97 -16.75 21.26
N SER A 87 -15.09 -15.78 21.52
CA SER A 87 -15.11 -15.06 22.78
C SER A 87 -16.06 -13.88 22.68
N THR A 88 -16.99 -13.76 23.60
CA THR A 88 -17.81 -12.55 23.79
C THR A 88 -16.99 -11.44 24.45
N ILE A 89 -15.79 -11.73 24.85
CA ILE A 89 -14.87 -10.86 25.58
C ILE A 89 -13.49 -11.10 25.01
N GLY A 90 -12.98 -10.15 24.26
CA GLY A 90 -11.64 -10.04 23.74
C GLY A 90 -10.80 -11.30 23.49
N PRO A 91 -9.58 -11.16 22.99
CA PRO A 91 -8.79 -12.30 22.52
C PRO A 91 -8.41 -13.31 23.59
N TYR A 92 -8.58 -13.00 24.89
CA TYR A 92 -8.11 -13.88 25.98
C TYR A 92 -9.07 -13.94 27.19
N PRO A 93 -10.23 -14.61 27.05
CA PRO A 93 -10.93 -15.03 28.25
C PRO A 93 -10.11 -16.18 28.85
N ASN A 94 -9.57 -15.98 30.04
CA ASN A 94 -8.95 -17.01 30.88
C ASN A 94 -7.62 -17.60 30.39
N GLY A 95 -6.55 -16.78 30.41
CA GLY A 95 -5.18 -17.29 30.58
C GLY A 95 -4.56 -18.06 29.42
N LEU A 96 -4.89 -17.73 28.18
CA LEU A 96 -4.16 -18.24 27.03
C LEU A 96 -2.72 -17.70 27.03
N ARG A 97 -1.77 -18.61 26.86
CA ARG A 97 -0.33 -18.31 26.85
C ARG A 97 0.02 -17.38 25.70
N LEU A 98 1.01 -16.52 25.90
CA LEU A 98 1.58 -15.59 24.92
C LEU A 98 1.92 -16.24 23.57
N GLU A 99 2.23 -17.54 23.56
CA GLU A 99 2.59 -18.33 22.38
C GLU A 99 1.44 -18.59 21.39
N SER A 100 0.20 -18.36 21.81
CA SER A 100 -1.02 -18.55 21.01
C SER A 100 -1.75 -17.24 20.69
N MET A 101 -1.13 -16.09 20.95
CA MET A 101 -1.71 -14.79 20.63
C MET A 101 -1.81 -14.58 19.11
N PRO A 102 -3.00 -14.29 18.57
CA PRO A 102 -3.10 -13.90 17.17
C PRO A 102 -2.28 -12.64 16.92
N MET A 103 -1.67 -12.58 15.73
CA MET A 103 -0.86 -11.43 15.33
C MET A 103 -1.67 -10.14 15.49
N PRO A 104 -1.09 -9.09 16.09
CA PRO A 104 -1.76 -7.80 16.17
C PRO A 104 -2.15 -7.27 14.80
N GLN A 105 -3.27 -6.55 14.75
CA GLN A 105 -3.79 -5.90 13.56
C GLN A 105 -4.09 -4.44 13.86
N TRP A 106 -4.21 -3.62 12.80
CA TRP A 106 -4.60 -2.24 12.93
C TRP A 106 -6.12 -2.08 12.96
N TYR A 107 -6.60 -1.32 13.94
CA TYR A 107 -7.99 -0.92 14.13
C TYR A 107 -8.10 0.58 14.32
N TYR A 108 -9.28 1.13 14.08
CA TYR A 108 -9.56 2.54 14.34
C TYR A 108 -10.76 2.68 15.27
N PHE A 109 -10.57 3.39 16.37
CA PHE A 109 -11.61 3.68 17.37
C PHE A 109 -11.99 5.17 17.30
N GLY A 110 -13.29 5.47 17.42
CA GLY A 110 -13.78 6.83 17.52
C GLY A 110 -13.28 7.54 18.78
N GLN A 111 -13.52 8.83 18.88
CA GLN A 111 -13.20 9.60 20.09
C GLN A 111 -14.03 9.18 21.31
N ASP A 112 -15.14 8.48 21.07
CA ASP A 112 -15.99 7.84 22.09
C ASP A 112 -15.48 6.44 22.50
N GLY A 113 -14.35 5.99 21.96
CA GLY A 113 -13.75 4.69 22.21
C GLY A 113 -14.42 3.52 21.48
N VAL A 114 -15.43 3.77 20.65
CA VAL A 114 -16.14 2.72 19.89
C VAL A 114 -15.32 2.31 18.68
N LEU A 115 -15.14 1.00 18.49
CA LEU A 115 -14.56 0.46 17.26
C LEU A 115 -15.35 0.94 16.05
N GLN A 116 -14.67 1.53 15.08
CA GLN A 116 -15.28 1.95 13.82
C GLN A 116 -15.35 0.75 12.88
N GLU A 117 -16.56 0.30 12.59
CA GLU A 117 -16.82 -0.85 11.71
C GLU A 117 -16.73 -0.45 10.23
N PHE A 118 -15.59 0.12 9.86
CA PHE A 118 -15.32 0.50 8.48
C PHE A 118 -15.21 -0.70 7.58
N VAL A 119 -15.70 -0.54 6.34
CA VAL A 119 -15.53 -1.48 5.24
C VAL A 119 -15.12 -0.69 3.99
N GLY A 120 -14.15 -1.20 3.24
CA GLY A 120 -13.67 -0.54 2.04
C GLY A 120 -12.89 0.74 2.33
N LYS A 121 -12.98 1.69 1.40
CA LYS A 121 -12.21 2.94 1.38
C LYS A 121 -12.63 3.95 2.44
N GLN A 122 -11.68 4.45 3.19
CA GLN A 122 -11.86 5.52 4.19
C GLN A 122 -10.76 6.58 4.04
N VAL A 123 -11.08 7.81 4.40
CA VAL A 123 -10.11 8.92 4.45
C VAL A 123 -9.97 9.35 5.91
N LEU A 124 -8.88 8.94 6.53
CA LEU A 124 -8.61 9.14 7.96
C LEU A 124 -7.30 9.91 8.14
N GLU A 125 -7.07 10.40 9.35
CA GLU A 125 -5.78 10.97 9.73
C GLU A 125 -4.66 9.94 9.59
N ALA A 126 -3.50 10.36 9.09
CA ALA A 126 -2.32 9.50 9.00
C ALA A 126 -1.96 8.96 10.39
N LYS A 127 -1.49 7.71 10.43
CA LYS A 127 -0.94 7.15 11.66
C LYS A 127 0.35 7.87 12.03
N THR A 128 0.47 8.31 13.26
CA THR A 128 1.65 8.98 13.81
C THR A 128 2.02 8.35 15.15
N ALA A 129 3.21 8.65 15.66
CA ALA A 129 3.62 8.18 16.99
C ALA A 129 2.73 8.75 18.11
N THR A 130 2.05 9.88 17.87
CA THR A 130 1.20 10.54 18.86
C THR A 130 -0.25 10.08 18.86
N ASN A 131 -0.76 9.56 17.72
CA ASN A 131 -2.15 9.10 17.59
C ASN A 131 -2.28 7.57 17.50
N THR A 132 -1.23 6.85 17.87
CA THR A 132 -1.19 5.39 17.88
C THR A 132 -0.67 4.90 19.25
N ASN A 133 -0.94 3.63 19.56
CA ASN A 133 -0.37 2.96 20.73
C ASN A 133 1.08 2.50 20.54
N LYS A 134 1.68 2.74 19.39
CA LYS A 134 3.08 2.44 19.12
C LYS A 134 3.95 3.61 19.55
N HIS A 135 4.48 3.54 20.76
CA HIS A 135 5.46 4.49 21.27
C HIS A 135 6.82 4.23 20.68
N HIS A 136 7.15 4.92 19.60
CA HIS A 136 8.52 5.00 19.09
C HIS A 136 8.89 6.47 19.13
N GLY A 137 9.95 6.82 19.85
CA GLY A 137 10.39 8.18 20.14
C GLY A 137 10.85 9.02 18.92
N GLU A 138 10.28 8.78 17.77
CA GLU A 138 10.47 9.53 16.55
C GLU A 138 9.19 10.31 16.27
N GLN A 139 9.34 11.60 16.21
CA GLN A 139 8.32 12.56 15.91
C GLN A 139 8.10 12.56 14.40
N TYR A 140 7.05 11.88 13.93
CA TYR A 140 6.58 12.07 12.55
C TYR A 140 5.66 13.27 12.51
N ASP A 141 6.19 14.37 12.00
CA ASP A 141 5.47 15.61 11.82
C ASP A 141 4.49 15.51 10.65
N SER A 142 3.24 15.29 10.93
CA SER A 142 2.07 15.90 10.27
C SER A 142 0.77 15.33 10.82
N PRO A 143 0.29 15.78 11.96
CA PRO A 143 -0.96 15.30 12.55
C PRO A 143 -2.23 15.69 11.80
N ALA A 144 -2.13 16.55 10.78
CA ALA A 144 -3.27 17.05 10.02
C ALA A 144 -3.43 16.42 8.62
N GLU A 145 -2.48 15.59 8.18
CA GLU A 145 -2.57 14.97 6.87
C GLU A 145 -3.55 13.80 6.88
N LYS A 146 -4.56 13.87 5.99
CA LYS A 146 -5.49 12.76 5.77
C LYS A 146 -4.96 11.85 4.68
N ARG A 147 -5.09 10.55 4.87
CA ARG A 147 -4.68 9.51 3.94
C ARG A 147 -5.82 8.54 3.66
N VAL A 148 -5.70 7.85 2.53
CA VAL A 148 -6.67 6.82 2.13
C VAL A 148 -6.23 5.49 2.70
N TYR A 149 -7.18 4.83 3.37
CA TYR A 149 -7.05 3.49 3.91
C TYR A 149 -8.19 2.62 3.42
N TYR A 150 -7.98 1.31 3.43
CA TYR A 150 -9.01 0.33 3.13
C TYR A 150 -9.15 -0.63 4.30
N PHE A 151 -10.39 -1.00 4.60
CA PHE A 151 -10.70 -1.92 5.70
C PHE A 151 -11.35 -3.18 5.16
N GLU A 152 -11.05 -4.30 5.81
CA GLU A 152 -11.67 -5.59 5.54
C GLU A 152 -13.13 -5.59 6.01
N ASP A 153 -13.89 -6.62 5.56
CA ASP A 153 -15.28 -6.76 5.96
C ASP A 153 -15.43 -7.27 7.41
N GLN A 154 -16.68 -7.41 7.85
CA GLN A 154 -17.05 -7.89 9.19
C GLN A 154 -16.42 -9.24 9.55
N ARG A 155 -16.15 -10.12 8.58
CA ARG A 155 -15.51 -11.42 8.84
C ARG A 155 -14.08 -11.30 9.32
N SER A 156 -13.43 -10.19 9.00
CA SER A 156 -12.08 -9.83 9.42
C SER A 156 -12.08 -8.77 10.51
N TYR A 157 -13.22 -8.55 11.19
CA TYR A 157 -13.40 -7.58 12.28
C TYR A 157 -12.96 -6.16 11.91
N HIS A 158 -13.19 -5.75 10.64
CA HIS A 158 -12.91 -4.39 10.16
C HIS A 158 -11.43 -3.98 10.35
N THR A 159 -10.51 -4.92 10.15
CA THR A 159 -9.07 -4.64 10.20
C THR A 159 -8.60 -3.85 9.00
N LEU A 160 -7.51 -3.14 9.19
CA LEU A 160 -6.83 -2.41 8.10
C LEU A 160 -6.31 -3.39 7.04
N LYS A 161 -6.68 -3.15 5.80
CA LYS A 161 -6.27 -3.94 4.64
C LYS A 161 -4.85 -3.61 4.21
N THR A 162 -4.12 -4.61 3.70
CA THR A 162 -2.78 -4.48 3.13
C THR A 162 -2.66 -5.25 1.82
N GLY A 163 -1.63 -4.96 1.03
CA GLY A 163 -1.41 -5.58 -0.26
C GLY A 163 -2.34 -5.03 -1.34
N TRP A 164 -2.69 -5.84 -2.32
CA TRP A 164 -3.45 -5.39 -3.49
C TRP A 164 -4.92 -5.16 -3.19
N VAL A 165 -5.45 -4.03 -3.70
CA VAL A 165 -6.88 -3.70 -3.68
C VAL A 165 -7.31 -3.20 -5.06
N HIS A 166 -8.49 -3.63 -5.50
CA HIS A 166 -9.13 -3.14 -6.72
C HIS A 166 -10.31 -2.24 -6.34
N ASP A 167 -10.27 -0.99 -6.78
CA ASP A 167 -11.29 0.01 -6.48
C ASP A 167 -11.49 0.94 -7.68
N GLU A 168 -12.74 1.25 -8.02
CA GLU A 168 -13.11 2.14 -9.13
C GLU A 168 -12.40 1.81 -10.46
N GLY A 169 -12.22 0.52 -10.77
CA GLY A 169 -11.59 0.06 -12.01
C GLY A 169 -10.06 0.10 -12.02
N HIS A 170 -9.42 0.45 -10.92
CA HIS A 170 -7.97 0.53 -10.80
C HIS A 170 -7.44 -0.40 -9.71
N TRP A 171 -6.21 -0.89 -9.90
CA TRP A 171 -5.47 -1.60 -8.87
C TRP A 171 -4.59 -0.64 -8.09
N TYR A 172 -4.57 -0.82 -6.77
CA TYR A 172 -3.73 -0.09 -5.81
C TYR A 172 -2.96 -1.07 -4.96
N TYR A 173 -1.82 -0.64 -4.45
CA TYR A 173 -1.04 -1.45 -3.53
C TYR A 173 -0.91 -0.74 -2.18
N LEU A 174 -1.32 -1.43 -1.13
CA LEU A 174 -1.27 -0.94 0.24
C LEU A 174 -0.04 -1.52 0.92
N GLN A 175 0.72 -0.68 1.61
CA GLN A 175 1.94 -1.08 2.29
C GLN A 175 1.68 -2.26 3.21
N LYS A 176 2.41 -3.35 2.99
CA LYS A 176 2.42 -4.51 3.88
C LYS A 176 3.34 -4.26 5.08
N ASP A 177 3.07 -4.95 6.18
CA ASP A 177 4.03 -5.05 7.28
C ASP A 177 5.24 -5.86 6.80
N SER A 178 6.42 -5.28 6.84
CA SER A 178 7.65 -5.95 6.40
C SER A 178 8.18 -6.94 7.46
N GLY A 179 7.65 -6.87 8.68
CA GLY A 179 8.09 -7.73 9.79
C GLY A 179 9.52 -7.47 10.28
N PHE A 180 10.29 -6.62 9.60
CA PHE A 180 11.73 -6.47 9.84
C PHE A 180 12.12 -5.27 10.72
N ASP A 181 11.37 -4.17 10.66
CA ASP A 181 11.58 -3.03 11.57
C ASP A 181 10.22 -2.50 12.06
N ALA A 182 9.86 -2.95 13.26
CA ALA A 182 8.58 -2.64 13.88
C ALA A 182 8.37 -1.14 14.18
N ARG A 183 9.35 -0.26 13.91
CA ARG A 183 9.30 1.12 14.36
C ARG A 183 8.75 2.09 13.31
N ILE A 184 9.33 2.10 12.11
CA ILE A 184 8.98 3.05 11.05
C ILE A 184 7.94 2.45 10.11
N ASP A 185 8.18 1.23 9.64
CA ASP A 185 7.33 0.56 8.65
C ASP A 185 5.89 0.33 9.12
N SER A 186 5.69 0.15 10.43
CA SER A 186 4.35 -0.14 10.95
C SER A 186 3.37 1.04 10.87
N LEU A 187 3.85 2.27 10.90
CA LEU A 187 2.99 3.44 10.74
C LEU A 187 2.51 3.61 9.30
N MET A 188 3.29 3.13 8.33
CA MET A 188 2.94 3.18 6.92
C MET A 188 2.09 1.99 6.46
N VAL A 189 1.93 0.95 7.28
CA VAL A 189 1.11 -0.22 6.95
C VAL A 189 -0.30 0.20 6.54
N GLY A 190 -0.79 -0.32 5.41
CA GLY A 190 -2.10 0.01 4.85
C GLY A 190 -2.17 1.34 4.10
N GLU A 191 -1.10 2.12 4.00
CA GLU A 191 -1.06 3.32 3.17
C GLU A 191 -0.87 2.97 1.69
N LEU A 192 -1.39 3.83 0.82
CA LEU A 192 -1.20 3.70 -0.63
C LEU A 192 0.27 3.89 -1.00
N VAL A 193 0.86 2.87 -1.61
CA VAL A 193 2.21 2.95 -2.17
C VAL A 193 2.19 3.75 -3.47
N ARG A 194 3.20 4.56 -3.69
CA ARG A 194 3.44 5.35 -4.90
C ARG A 194 4.85 5.11 -5.41
N GLY A 195 5.01 5.18 -6.72
CA GLY A 195 6.29 4.85 -7.35
C GLY A 195 6.50 3.33 -7.44
N TRP A 196 7.74 2.89 -7.32
CA TRP A 196 8.08 1.47 -7.40
C TRP A 196 7.67 0.70 -6.14
N ALA A 197 7.00 -0.43 -6.34
CA ALA A 197 6.65 -1.38 -5.30
C ALA A 197 7.17 -2.77 -5.65
N ASN A 198 7.72 -3.47 -4.67
CA ASN A 198 8.09 -4.87 -4.80
C ASN A 198 7.10 -5.74 -4.01
N ASP A 199 6.45 -6.67 -4.70
CA ASP A 199 5.60 -7.68 -4.06
C ASP A 199 6.07 -9.07 -4.48
N ASN A 200 6.57 -9.84 -3.52
CA ASN A 200 7.08 -11.19 -3.75
C ASN A 200 8.11 -11.26 -4.91
N SER A 201 9.12 -10.39 -4.88
CA SER A 201 10.19 -10.28 -5.89
C SER A 201 9.71 -9.82 -7.27
N THR A 202 8.48 -9.38 -7.40
CA THR A 202 7.94 -8.79 -8.63
C THR A 202 7.80 -7.28 -8.44
N TRP A 203 8.35 -6.52 -9.37
CA TRP A 203 8.27 -5.06 -9.35
C TRP A 203 7.04 -4.57 -10.10
N TYR A 204 6.40 -3.55 -9.52
CA TYR A 204 5.24 -2.83 -10.06
C TYR A 204 5.49 -1.34 -9.96
N TYR A 205 4.84 -0.56 -10.79
CA TYR A 205 4.88 0.90 -10.68
C TYR A 205 3.49 1.47 -10.45
N LEU A 206 3.35 2.20 -9.35
CA LEU A 206 2.13 2.92 -8.96
C LEU A 206 2.32 4.40 -9.32
N ASP A 207 1.32 4.98 -9.95
CA ASP A 207 1.35 6.40 -10.32
C ASP A 207 1.61 7.28 -9.09
N THR A 208 2.51 8.24 -9.22
CA THR A 208 2.95 9.07 -8.09
C THR A 208 1.88 10.05 -7.58
N THR A 209 0.85 10.31 -8.39
CA THR A 209 -0.26 11.19 -8.04
C THR A 209 -1.49 10.40 -7.59
N SER A 210 -1.98 9.51 -8.45
CA SER A 210 -3.19 8.72 -8.22
C SER A 210 -2.98 7.45 -7.39
N ALA A 211 -1.73 6.97 -7.28
CA ALA A 211 -1.35 5.67 -6.74
C ALA A 211 -1.90 4.46 -7.53
N ALA A 212 -2.52 4.67 -8.68
CA ALA A 212 -3.02 3.59 -9.52
C ALA A 212 -1.89 2.80 -10.17
N MET A 213 -2.00 1.46 -10.17
CA MET A 213 -1.06 0.56 -10.84
C MET A 213 -0.97 0.88 -12.33
N GLN A 214 0.24 0.98 -12.83
CA GLN A 214 0.51 1.32 -14.23
C GLN A 214 0.77 0.06 -15.06
N THR A 215 0.46 0.17 -16.36
CA THR A 215 0.71 -0.87 -17.38
C THR A 215 1.26 -0.23 -18.64
N GLY A 216 1.85 -1.05 -19.55
CA GLY A 216 2.43 -0.59 -20.81
C GLY A 216 3.77 0.12 -20.62
N TRP A 217 4.19 0.83 -21.66
CA TRP A 217 5.44 1.58 -21.65
C TRP A 217 5.36 2.80 -20.73
N LYS A 218 6.39 2.96 -19.89
CA LYS A 218 6.54 4.10 -18.97
C LYS A 218 7.93 4.68 -19.05
N GLN A 219 8.01 6.00 -19.26
CA GLN A 219 9.25 6.73 -19.13
C GLN A 219 9.34 7.29 -17.71
N LEU A 220 10.36 6.88 -16.97
CA LEU A 220 10.63 7.31 -15.61
C LEU A 220 12.04 7.92 -15.57
N GLY A 221 12.08 9.24 -15.48
CA GLY A 221 13.30 10.00 -15.70
C GLY A 221 13.76 9.85 -17.17
N ASN A 222 14.99 9.40 -17.36
CA ASN A 222 15.58 9.18 -18.69
C ASN A 222 15.54 7.71 -19.14
N LYS A 223 14.82 6.84 -18.42
CA LYS A 223 14.74 5.40 -18.69
C LYS A 223 13.33 4.98 -19.05
N TRP A 224 13.21 4.02 -19.96
CA TRP A 224 11.96 3.39 -20.33
C TRP A 224 11.83 2.02 -19.68
N TYR A 225 10.62 1.69 -19.25
CA TYR A 225 10.23 0.41 -18.66
C TYR A 225 8.95 -0.08 -19.33
N TYR A 226 8.78 -1.39 -19.35
CA TYR A 226 7.52 -1.99 -19.77
C TYR A 226 6.85 -2.72 -18.61
N LEU A 227 5.61 -2.35 -18.33
CA LEU A 227 4.77 -2.98 -17.30
C LEU A 227 3.72 -3.84 -18.02
N ARG A 228 3.72 -5.13 -17.76
CA ARG A 228 2.78 -6.08 -18.38
C ARG A 228 1.34 -5.71 -18.05
N SER A 229 0.36 -6.33 -18.71
CA SER A 229 -1.08 -6.15 -18.38
C SER A 229 -1.41 -6.51 -16.92
N SER A 230 -0.62 -7.38 -16.31
CA SER A 230 -0.70 -7.70 -14.89
C SER A 230 -0.10 -6.62 -13.97
N GLY A 231 0.49 -5.56 -14.51
CA GLY A 231 1.29 -4.56 -13.80
C GLY A 231 2.74 -4.96 -13.55
N ALA A 232 3.11 -6.23 -13.70
CA ALA A 232 4.46 -6.71 -13.44
C ALA A 232 5.48 -6.11 -14.41
N MET A 233 6.59 -5.59 -13.89
CA MET A 233 7.71 -5.08 -14.70
C MET A 233 8.31 -6.19 -15.54
N ALA A 234 8.45 -5.96 -16.83
CA ALA A 234 9.10 -6.88 -17.73
C ALA A 234 10.62 -6.77 -17.65
N THR A 235 11.29 -7.90 -17.80
CA THR A 235 12.76 -7.99 -17.92
C THR A 235 13.13 -8.96 -19.05
N GLY A 236 14.35 -8.86 -19.57
CA GLY A 236 14.82 -9.67 -20.66
C GLY A 236 14.20 -9.28 -22.01
N TRP A 237 14.13 -10.23 -22.92
CA TRP A 237 13.52 -10.01 -24.23
C TRP A 237 12.01 -9.85 -24.12
N TYR A 238 11.49 -8.78 -24.74
CA TYR A 238 10.08 -8.47 -24.82
C TYR A 238 9.68 -8.20 -26.27
N GLN A 239 8.56 -8.76 -26.71
CA GLN A 239 8.03 -8.54 -28.04
C GLN A 239 6.69 -7.81 -27.98
N GLU A 240 6.58 -6.74 -28.76
CA GLU A 240 5.33 -6.03 -28.98
C GLU A 240 5.04 -6.00 -30.49
N GLY A 241 3.97 -6.65 -30.89
CA GLY A 241 3.71 -6.88 -32.30
C GLY A 241 4.85 -7.65 -32.97
N SER A 242 5.46 -7.07 -34.01
CA SER A 242 6.64 -7.64 -34.69
C SER A 242 7.99 -7.12 -34.15
N THR A 243 7.96 -6.22 -33.19
CA THR A 243 9.16 -5.54 -32.70
C THR A 243 9.66 -6.16 -31.40
N TRP A 244 10.95 -6.45 -31.34
CA TRP A 244 11.62 -6.94 -30.15
C TRP A 244 12.37 -5.82 -29.44
N TYR A 245 12.33 -5.86 -28.10
CA TYR A 245 13.03 -4.96 -27.18
C TYR A 245 13.81 -5.80 -26.18
N TYR A 246 14.83 -5.23 -25.58
CA TYR A 246 15.53 -5.86 -24.48
C TYR A 246 15.49 -4.97 -23.25
N LEU A 247 14.92 -5.50 -22.17
CA LEU A 247 14.81 -4.87 -20.87
C LEU A 247 15.84 -5.48 -19.93
N ASP A 248 16.60 -4.67 -19.23
CA ASP A 248 17.64 -5.15 -18.34
C ASP A 248 17.10 -6.20 -17.35
N GLN A 249 17.84 -7.28 -17.16
CA GLN A 249 17.37 -8.39 -16.32
C GLN A 249 17.34 -8.04 -14.82
N SER A 250 18.15 -7.08 -14.40
CA SER A 250 18.26 -6.71 -12.98
C SER A 250 17.36 -5.56 -12.57
N ASN A 251 17.19 -4.57 -13.45
CA ASN A 251 16.48 -3.33 -13.11
C ASN A 251 15.34 -2.96 -14.08
N GLY A 252 15.15 -3.73 -15.19
CA GLY A 252 14.02 -3.59 -16.11
C GLY A 252 14.11 -2.41 -17.09
N ASP A 253 15.16 -1.59 -17.08
CA ASP A 253 15.27 -0.47 -18.01
C ASP A 253 15.54 -0.95 -19.44
N MET A 254 14.85 -0.33 -20.43
CA MET A 254 15.01 -0.62 -21.84
C MET A 254 16.42 -0.28 -22.32
N LYS A 255 17.09 -1.26 -22.95
CA LYS A 255 18.41 -1.08 -23.52
C LYS A 255 18.37 -0.50 -24.93
N ILE A 256 19.41 0.24 -25.26
CA ILE A 256 19.68 0.79 -26.60
C ILE A 256 21.16 0.54 -26.95
N GLY A 257 21.46 0.64 -28.22
CA GLY A 257 22.83 0.42 -28.74
C GLY A 257 23.23 -1.06 -28.74
N TRP A 258 24.54 -1.30 -28.77
CA TRP A 258 25.09 -2.64 -28.80
C TRP A 258 24.94 -3.39 -27.48
N GLN A 259 24.43 -4.63 -27.57
CA GLN A 259 24.26 -5.53 -26.43
C GLN A 259 24.84 -6.91 -26.75
N TYR A 260 25.63 -7.46 -25.84
CA TYR A 260 26.16 -8.82 -25.91
C TYR A 260 25.37 -9.74 -25.01
N LEU A 261 24.51 -10.57 -25.59
CA LEU A 261 23.54 -11.38 -24.87
C LEU A 261 23.60 -12.82 -25.37
N GLY A 262 23.78 -13.78 -24.47
CA GLY A 262 23.80 -15.20 -24.84
C GLY A 262 24.85 -15.52 -25.90
N ASN A 263 26.06 -14.98 -25.79
CA ASN A 263 27.18 -15.14 -26.70
C ASN A 263 26.94 -14.59 -28.12
N LYS A 264 26.01 -13.65 -28.29
CA LYS A 264 25.72 -12.98 -29.57
C LYS A 264 25.60 -11.48 -29.36
N TRP A 265 26.00 -10.71 -30.40
CA TRP A 265 25.79 -9.28 -30.42
C TRP A 265 24.43 -8.97 -31.02
N TYR A 266 23.75 -7.97 -30.45
CA TYR A 266 22.50 -7.38 -30.91
C TYR A 266 22.65 -5.87 -30.93
N TYR A 267 21.93 -5.21 -31.84
CA TYR A 267 21.85 -3.76 -31.84
C TYR A 267 20.41 -3.33 -31.60
N LEU A 268 20.21 -2.53 -30.55
CA LEU A 268 18.92 -1.95 -30.22
C LEU A 268 18.95 -0.48 -30.65
N ARG A 269 18.04 -0.10 -31.51
CA ARG A 269 17.95 1.26 -32.06
C ARG A 269 17.69 2.26 -30.93
N SER A 270 17.79 3.57 -31.20
CA SER A 270 17.46 4.63 -30.24
C SER A 270 16.00 4.53 -29.73
N SER A 271 15.11 3.93 -30.51
CA SER A 271 13.73 3.61 -30.11
C SER A 271 13.62 2.38 -29.19
N GLY A 272 14.71 1.68 -28.90
CA GLY A 272 14.74 0.38 -28.23
C GLY A 272 14.49 -0.82 -29.14
N ALA A 273 14.00 -0.61 -30.36
CA ALA A 273 13.67 -1.68 -31.28
C ALA A 273 14.94 -2.45 -31.75
N MET A 274 14.91 -3.79 -31.67
CA MET A 274 15.97 -4.66 -32.15
C MET A 274 16.15 -4.51 -33.66
N ALA A 275 17.39 -4.28 -34.11
CA ALA A 275 17.71 -4.21 -35.50
C ALA A 275 17.71 -5.61 -36.15
N THR A 276 17.17 -5.71 -37.36
CA THR A 276 17.24 -6.87 -38.24
C THR A 276 17.53 -6.38 -39.68
N GLY A 277 18.08 -7.24 -40.52
CA GLY A 277 18.51 -6.87 -41.88
C GLY A 277 19.74 -5.96 -41.85
N TRP A 278 19.96 -5.23 -42.93
CA TRP A 278 21.02 -4.23 -43.04
C TRP A 278 20.70 -2.97 -42.25
N PHE A 279 21.65 -2.48 -41.45
CA PHE A 279 21.52 -1.24 -40.71
C PHE A 279 22.88 -0.54 -40.53
N GLN A 280 22.83 0.78 -40.30
CA GLN A 280 24.04 1.61 -40.17
C GLN A 280 24.18 2.14 -38.76
N VAL A 281 25.41 2.07 -38.22
CA VAL A 281 25.78 2.70 -36.93
C VAL A 281 27.03 3.56 -37.18
N GLY A 282 26.87 4.87 -37.00
CA GLY A 282 27.90 5.83 -37.43
C GLY A 282 28.09 5.76 -38.92
N SER A 283 29.34 5.55 -39.37
CA SER A 283 29.68 5.41 -40.79
C SER A 283 29.75 3.96 -41.26
N LYS A 284 29.47 2.98 -40.42
CA LYS A 284 29.66 1.56 -40.74
C LYS A 284 28.31 0.85 -40.91
N TRP A 285 28.26 -0.09 -41.88
CA TRP A 285 27.13 -0.95 -42.12
C TRP A 285 27.30 -2.31 -41.43
N TYR A 286 26.20 -2.86 -40.99
CA TYR A 286 26.08 -4.13 -40.26
C TYR A 286 24.85 -4.90 -40.77
N TYR A 287 24.89 -6.21 -40.61
CA TYR A 287 23.71 -7.04 -40.86
C TYR A 287 23.36 -7.86 -39.62
N ALA A 288 22.08 -7.84 -39.22
CA ALA A 288 21.55 -8.74 -38.23
C ALA A 288 20.52 -9.70 -38.84
N TYR A 289 20.61 -10.97 -38.49
CA TYR A 289 19.65 -11.98 -38.90
C TYR A 289 18.25 -11.65 -38.40
N SER A 290 17.21 -12.38 -38.87
CA SER A 290 15.84 -12.24 -38.37
C SER A 290 15.72 -12.47 -36.85
N SER A 291 16.65 -13.24 -36.30
CA SER A 291 16.78 -13.43 -34.83
C SER A 291 17.38 -12.21 -34.11
N GLY A 292 17.81 -11.17 -34.80
CA GLY A 292 18.53 -10.02 -34.28
C GLY A 292 20.03 -10.25 -34.06
N ALA A 293 20.53 -11.48 -34.18
CA ALA A 293 21.94 -11.76 -33.95
C ALA A 293 22.79 -11.15 -35.09
N LEU A 294 23.88 -10.46 -34.71
CA LEU A 294 24.82 -9.86 -35.64
C LEU A 294 25.51 -10.95 -36.52
N ALA A 295 25.52 -10.73 -37.82
CA ALA A 295 26.32 -11.54 -38.72
C ALA A 295 27.80 -11.15 -38.61
N VAL A 296 28.68 -12.13 -38.48
CA VAL A 296 30.13 -11.93 -38.36
C VAL A 296 30.88 -12.96 -39.21
N ASN A 297 32.01 -12.58 -39.80
CA ASN A 297 32.85 -13.45 -40.63
C ASN A 297 32.05 -14.26 -41.68
N THR A 298 31.17 -13.61 -42.41
CA THR A 298 30.27 -14.28 -43.38
C THR A 298 29.94 -13.35 -44.54
N THR A 299 29.27 -13.91 -45.57
CA THR A 299 28.71 -13.14 -46.66
C THR A 299 27.20 -13.21 -46.65
N VAL A 300 26.53 -12.06 -46.78
CA VAL A 300 25.07 -11.91 -46.77
C VAL A 300 24.68 -11.08 -47.99
N ASP A 301 23.80 -11.61 -48.84
CA ASP A 301 23.31 -10.95 -50.05
C ASP A 301 24.47 -10.50 -50.99
N GLY A 302 25.60 -11.26 -51.00
CA GLY A 302 26.78 -10.93 -51.80
C GLY A 302 27.77 -9.94 -51.14
N TYR A 303 27.45 -9.42 -49.98
CA TYR A 303 28.29 -8.49 -49.19
C TYR A 303 28.99 -9.20 -48.05
N SER A 304 30.30 -8.98 -47.91
CA SER A 304 31.10 -9.61 -46.84
C SER A 304 31.08 -8.75 -45.56
N VAL A 305 30.94 -9.41 -44.41
CA VAL A 305 31.09 -8.79 -43.11
C VAL A 305 32.27 -9.41 -42.33
N ASN A 306 33.06 -8.58 -41.70
CA ASN A 306 34.27 -9.00 -40.97
C ASN A 306 33.96 -9.56 -39.56
N TYR A 307 34.98 -9.82 -38.76
CA TYR A 307 34.84 -10.38 -37.41
C TYR A 307 34.16 -9.43 -36.42
N ASN A 308 34.11 -8.11 -36.71
CA ASN A 308 33.35 -7.11 -35.96
C ASN A 308 31.90 -6.97 -36.48
N GLY A 309 31.52 -7.71 -37.52
CA GLY A 309 30.25 -7.59 -38.19
C GLY A 309 30.14 -6.39 -39.14
N GLU A 310 31.22 -5.68 -39.42
CA GLU A 310 31.27 -4.51 -40.30
C GLU A 310 31.34 -4.98 -41.77
N TRP A 311 30.54 -4.35 -42.64
CA TRP A 311 30.65 -4.54 -44.09
C TRP A 311 32.03 -4.05 -44.55
N VAL A 312 32.67 -4.87 -45.40
CA VAL A 312 34.02 -4.66 -45.97
C VAL A 312 34.02 -4.84 -47.47
#